data_b73ab8497c644a7145aded9a1fa9fd4e
#
_entry.id   b73ab8497c644a7145aded9a1fa9fd4e
#
_cell.length_a   1.000
_cell.length_b   1.000
_cell.length_c   1.000
_cell.angle_alpha   90.00
_cell.angle_beta   90.00
_cell.angle_gamma   90.00
#
_symmetry.space_group_name_H-M   'P 1'
#
loop_
_entity.id
_entity.type
_entity.pdbx_description
1 polymer ?
#
loop_
_entity_poly.entity_id
_entity_poly.type
_entity_poly.pdbx_seq_one_letter_code
_entity_poly.pdbx_strand_id
1 'polypeptide(L)'
;YRGEYTLGTRIIALADATVARIANLQFFLDTLSTSLFGPQQLDISFAGYPIPSLRVGFSLTWVDWSAHPSLIPTEELFLGLEPELVELPGDIGGRTAVPLGLHDTFVPRIGLEWTAFDRPAFELDLRAGYTYENSPFPIQRGETNFVDGDRHTASLGFGLRLTDLEPTIAGYIAIDGYAYYTHVRERTHVKDSLV
;
A
#
# COMPACT_ATOMS: atom_id res chain seq x y z
N TYR A 1 13.27 -10.06 1.17
CA TYR A 1 11.99 -10.64 1.56
C TYR A 1 11.43 -9.90 2.77
N ARG A 2 10.14 -9.57 2.74
CA ARG A 2 9.38 -9.01 3.85
C ARG A 2 8.14 -9.89 4.06
N GLY A 3 7.95 -10.38 5.30
CA GLY A 3 6.78 -11.18 5.66
C GLY A 3 5.50 -10.36 5.74
N GLU A 4 4.37 -11.04 5.64
CA GLU A 4 3.04 -10.47 5.85
C GLU A 4 2.82 -10.14 7.33
N TYR A 5 2.04 -9.11 7.59
CA TYR A 5 1.49 -8.81 8.91
C TYR A 5 0.09 -8.23 8.81
N THR A 6 -0.76 -8.59 9.77
CA THR A 6 -2.14 -8.11 9.86
C THR A 6 -2.41 -7.65 11.29
N LEU A 7 -3.02 -6.49 11.44
CA LEU A 7 -3.58 -6.00 12.70
C LEU A 7 -5.09 -5.84 12.53
N GLY A 8 -5.85 -6.62 13.28
CA GLY A 8 -7.31 -6.53 13.32
C GLY A 8 -7.80 -5.82 14.58
N THR A 9 -8.95 -5.17 14.49
CA THR A 9 -9.67 -4.59 15.63
C THR A 9 -11.03 -5.26 15.73
N ARG A 10 -11.34 -5.79 16.90
CA ARG A 10 -12.66 -6.33 17.22
C ARG A 10 -13.35 -5.41 18.20
N ILE A 11 -14.57 -4.99 17.88
CA ILE A 11 -15.41 -4.15 18.71
C ILE A 11 -16.64 -4.97 19.07
N ILE A 12 -16.89 -5.10 20.36
CA ILE A 12 -18.08 -5.75 20.91
C ILE A 12 -18.88 -4.68 21.63
N ALA A 13 -20.11 -4.44 21.18
CA ALA A 13 -21.02 -3.50 21.83
C ALA A 13 -22.25 -4.25 22.32
N LEU A 14 -22.63 -4.00 23.57
CA LEU A 14 -23.84 -4.50 24.19
C LEU A 14 -24.73 -3.31 24.54
N ALA A 15 -25.96 -3.35 24.12
CA ALA A 15 -26.96 -2.35 24.48
C ALA A 15 -28.23 -3.04 25.00
N ASP A 16 -28.73 -2.59 26.14
CA ASP A 16 -29.97 -3.04 26.75
C ASP A 16 -31.07 -2.03 26.48
N ALA A 17 -32.21 -2.49 26.02
CA ALA A 17 -33.38 -1.66 25.81
C ALA A 17 -34.62 -2.30 26.46
N THR A 18 -35.35 -1.53 27.25
CA THR A 18 -36.64 -1.96 27.81
C THR A 18 -37.76 -1.51 26.88
N VAL A 19 -38.42 -2.46 26.23
CA VAL A 19 -39.54 -2.18 25.33
C VAL A 19 -40.87 -2.44 26.05
N ALA A 20 -41.71 -1.42 26.14
CA ALA A 20 -43.07 -1.50 26.64
C ALA A 20 -43.24 -2.08 28.08
N ARG A 21 -42.21 -2.04 28.91
CA ARG A 21 -42.16 -2.62 30.26
C ARG A 21 -42.41 -4.13 30.33
N ILE A 22 -42.29 -4.84 29.22
CA ILE A 22 -42.67 -6.25 29.15
C ILE A 22 -41.43 -7.14 28.89
N ALA A 23 -40.41 -6.61 28.19
CA ALA A 23 -39.22 -7.37 27.89
C ALA A 23 -37.96 -6.50 27.90
N ASN A 24 -36.88 -7.03 28.43
CA ASN A 24 -35.54 -6.48 28.23
C ASN A 24 -34.97 -7.05 26.95
N LEU A 25 -34.72 -6.19 25.96
CA LEU A 25 -34.12 -6.53 24.70
C LEU A 25 -32.62 -6.22 24.76
N GLN A 26 -31.80 -7.23 24.52
CA GLN A 26 -30.35 -7.07 24.43
C GLN A 26 -29.91 -7.07 22.98
N PHE A 27 -29.16 -6.06 22.62
CA PHE A 27 -28.49 -5.95 21.32
C PHE A 27 -27.01 -6.27 21.51
N PHE A 28 -26.52 -7.23 20.78
CA PHE A 28 -25.13 -7.59 20.74
C PHE A 28 -24.59 -7.35 19.33
N LEU A 29 -23.62 -6.47 19.20
CA LEU A 29 -22.94 -6.16 17.95
C LEU A 29 -21.49 -6.62 18.06
N ASP A 30 -21.07 -7.51 17.19
CA ASP A 30 -19.69 -7.92 17.01
C ASP A 30 -19.18 -7.43 15.66
N THR A 31 -18.16 -6.58 15.69
CA THR A 31 -17.56 -6.00 14.48
C THR A 31 -16.08 -6.36 14.43
N LEU A 32 -15.66 -7.04 13.38
CA LEU A 32 -14.26 -7.35 13.09
C LEU A 32 -13.80 -6.57 11.88
N SER A 33 -12.79 -5.72 12.06
CA SER A 33 -12.18 -4.94 10.98
C SER A 33 -10.67 -5.13 10.93
N THR A 34 -10.10 -5.07 9.73
CA THR A 34 -8.64 -5.03 9.53
C THR A 34 -8.18 -3.58 9.60
N SER A 35 -7.40 -3.25 10.63
CA SER A 35 -6.90 -1.89 10.85
C SER A 35 -5.61 -1.61 10.09
N LEU A 36 -4.79 -2.63 9.90
CA LEU A 36 -3.52 -2.52 9.19
C LEU A 36 -3.17 -3.86 8.55
N PHE A 37 -2.78 -3.81 7.28
CA PHE A 37 -2.27 -4.96 6.54
C PHE A 37 -0.98 -4.59 5.82
N GLY A 38 0.03 -5.43 5.93
CA GLY A 38 1.25 -5.32 5.16
C GLY A 38 1.47 -6.59 4.37
N PRO A 39 1.33 -6.55 3.03
CA PRO A 39 1.53 -7.73 2.20
C PRO A 39 2.97 -8.23 2.28
N GLN A 40 3.15 -9.54 2.12
CA GLN A 40 4.48 -10.07 1.91
C GLN A 40 5.05 -9.57 0.60
N GLN A 41 6.38 -9.44 0.55
CA GLN A 41 7.09 -8.90 -0.61
C GLN A 41 8.37 -9.69 -0.87
N LEU A 42 8.65 -9.90 -2.15
CA LEU A 42 9.90 -10.44 -2.63
C LEU A 42 10.53 -9.46 -3.61
N ASP A 43 11.76 -9.04 -3.33
CA ASP A 43 12.54 -8.17 -4.19
C ASP A 43 13.72 -8.92 -4.77
N ILE A 44 13.94 -8.77 -6.08
CA ILE A 44 15.09 -9.29 -6.79
C ILE A 44 15.74 -8.11 -7.52
N SER A 45 17.04 -7.90 -7.28
CA SER A 45 17.77 -6.77 -7.83
C SER A 45 19.07 -7.20 -8.48
N PHE A 46 19.40 -6.53 -9.58
CA PHE A 46 20.66 -6.67 -10.30
C PHE A 46 21.27 -5.30 -10.56
N ALA A 47 22.59 -5.22 -10.48
CA ALA A 47 23.31 -4.02 -10.88
C ALA A 47 24.61 -4.42 -11.61
N GLY A 48 24.99 -3.61 -12.58
CA GLY A 48 26.20 -3.83 -13.37
C GLY A 48 26.78 -2.53 -13.89
N TYR A 49 28.03 -2.61 -14.35
CA TYR A 49 28.78 -1.51 -14.93
C TYR A 49 29.10 -1.81 -16.39
N PRO A 50 28.20 -1.44 -17.35
CA PRO A 50 28.49 -1.64 -18.78
C PRO A 50 29.78 -0.95 -19.24
N ILE A 51 30.06 0.21 -18.65
CA ILE A 51 31.33 0.93 -18.72
C ILE A 51 31.69 1.44 -17.33
N PRO A 52 32.96 1.73 -17.03
CA PRO A 52 33.41 2.12 -15.68
C PRO A 52 32.66 3.32 -15.08
N SER A 53 32.22 4.26 -15.92
CA SER A 53 31.51 5.48 -15.51
C SER A 53 29.98 5.35 -15.45
N LEU A 54 29.41 4.18 -15.85
CA LEU A 54 27.96 3.99 -15.88
C LEU A 54 27.55 2.78 -15.09
N ARG A 55 26.75 2.97 -14.08
CA ARG A 55 26.07 1.92 -13.32
C ARG A 55 24.62 1.82 -13.78
N VAL A 56 24.18 0.62 -14.11
CA VAL A 56 22.79 0.30 -14.44
C VAL A 56 22.24 -0.65 -13.39
N GLY A 57 21.11 -0.30 -12.81
CA GLY A 57 20.41 -1.14 -11.84
C GLY A 57 19.02 -1.49 -12.34
N PHE A 58 18.59 -2.70 -12.05
CA PHE A 58 17.22 -3.18 -12.27
C PHE A 58 16.74 -3.88 -11.02
N SER A 59 15.49 -3.65 -10.62
CA SER A 59 14.84 -4.44 -9.58
C SER A 59 13.40 -4.77 -9.97
N LEU A 60 12.92 -5.90 -9.46
CA LEU A 60 11.56 -6.36 -9.58
C LEU A 60 11.06 -6.76 -8.20
N THR A 61 10.02 -6.09 -7.71
CA THR A 61 9.35 -6.44 -6.46
C THR A 61 8.02 -7.09 -6.78
N TRP A 62 7.80 -8.29 -6.27
CA TRP A 62 6.49 -8.91 -6.19
C TRP A 62 5.85 -8.55 -4.85
N VAL A 63 4.55 -8.21 -4.86
CA VAL A 63 3.77 -7.83 -3.67
C VAL A 63 2.48 -8.63 -3.67
N ASP A 64 2.27 -9.42 -2.61
CA ASP A 64 1.12 -10.29 -2.40
C ASP A 64 -0.08 -9.50 -1.86
N TRP A 65 -0.74 -8.75 -2.73
CA TRP A 65 -1.97 -8.05 -2.39
C TRP A 65 -3.18 -8.98 -2.34
N SER A 66 -3.13 -10.14 -3.00
CA SER A 66 -4.24 -11.09 -3.03
C SER A 66 -4.54 -11.68 -1.64
N ALA A 67 -3.54 -11.72 -0.75
CA ALA A 67 -3.70 -12.13 0.64
C ALA A 67 -4.42 -11.09 1.53
N HIS A 68 -4.70 -9.89 1.00
CA HIS A 68 -5.32 -8.82 1.78
C HIS A 68 -6.71 -9.23 2.29
N PRO A 69 -6.94 -9.23 3.62
CA PRO A 69 -8.27 -9.47 4.17
C PRO A 69 -9.22 -8.34 3.74
N SER A 70 -10.51 -8.59 3.81
CA SER A 70 -11.50 -7.57 3.45
C SER A 70 -11.28 -6.25 4.20
N LEU A 71 -11.33 -5.13 3.49
CA LEU A 71 -11.38 -3.79 4.10
C LEU A 71 -12.77 -3.47 4.67
N ILE A 72 -13.79 -4.23 4.25
CA ILE A 72 -15.14 -4.09 4.75
C ILE A 72 -15.23 -4.90 6.04
N PRO A 73 -15.58 -4.29 7.18
CA PRO A 73 -15.72 -5.01 8.41
C PRO A 73 -16.81 -6.08 8.31
N THR A 74 -16.58 -7.21 8.96
CA THR A 74 -17.66 -8.19 9.21
C THR A 74 -18.43 -7.69 10.42
N GLU A 75 -19.74 -7.59 10.28
CA GLU A 75 -20.65 -7.18 11.34
C GLU A 75 -21.63 -8.32 11.62
N GLU A 76 -21.73 -8.73 12.86
CA GLU A 76 -22.69 -9.71 13.32
C GLU A 76 -23.58 -9.07 14.36
N LEU A 77 -24.88 -9.02 14.09
CA LEU A 77 -25.88 -8.46 15.00
C LEU A 77 -26.73 -9.59 15.59
N PHE A 78 -26.72 -9.72 16.90
CA PHE A 78 -27.56 -10.64 17.65
C PHE A 78 -28.58 -9.89 18.48
N LEU A 79 -29.80 -10.42 18.54
CA LEU A 79 -30.85 -9.94 19.42
C LEU A 79 -31.14 -11.02 20.47
N GLY A 80 -31.15 -10.65 21.73
CA GLY A 80 -31.48 -11.52 22.85
C GLY A 80 -32.68 -10.99 23.65
N LEU A 81 -33.49 -11.90 24.16
CA LEU A 81 -34.51 -11.61 25.20
C LEU A 81 -34.05 -12.29 26.46
N GLU A 82 -33.94 -11.53 27.58
CA GLU A 82 -33.69 -12.18 28.86
C GLU A 82 -34.91 -13.07 29.27
N PRO A 83 -34.64 -14.30 29.79
CA PRO A 83 -33.36 -14.85 30.27
C PRO A 83 -32.60 -15.72 29.26
N GLU A 84 -33.10 -15.91 28.06
CA GLU A 84 -32.47 -16.75 27.06
C GLU A 84 -32.06 -15.91 25.84
N LEU A 85 -30.78 -15.97 25.46
CA LEU A 85 -30.33 -15.52 24.16
C LEU A 85 -30.95 -16.42 23.10
N VAL A 86 -32.01 -15.96 22.48
CA VAL A 86 -32.62 -16.64 21.34
C VAL A 86 -31.90 -16.12 20.11
N GLU A 87 -31.12 -16.97 19.45
CA GLU A 87 -30.71 -16.72 18.10
C GLU A 87 -31.97 -16.60 17.24
N LEU A 88 -32.33 -15.41 16.86
CA LEU A 88 -33.41 -15.23 15.90
C LEU A 88 -32.96 -15.77 14.57
N PRO A 89 -33.64 -16.79 14.01
CA PRO A 89 -33.32 -17.28 12.69
C PRO A 89 -33.68 -16.20 11.68
N GLY A 90 -32.70 -15.55 11.14
CA GLY A 90 -32.86 -14.54 10.13
C GLY A 90 -31.78 -13.48 10.23
N ASP A 91 -31.25 -13.15 9.11
CA ASP A 91 -30.23 -12.13 8.91
C ASP A 91 -30.77 -10.76 9.31
N ILE A 92 -30.64 -10.40 10.61
CA ILE A 92 -31.13 -9.12 11.13
C ILE A 92 -30.10 -8.00 10.81
N GLY A 93 -29.33 -8.17 9.75
CA GLY A 93 -28.48 -7.12 9.24
C GLY A 93 -26.98 -7.31 9.50
N GLY A 94 -26.54 -8.53 9.70
CA GLY A 94 -25.11 -8.84 9.64
C GLY A 94 -24.57 -8.59 8.23
N ARG A 95 -23.42 -7.95 8.12
CA ARG A 95 -22.72 -7.75 6.87
C ARG A 95 -21.52 -8.69 6.81
N THR A 96 -21.53 -9.61 5.86
CA THR A 96 -20.37 -10.47 5.61
C THR A 96 -19.30 -9.68 4.86
N ALA A 97 -18.06 -9.81 5.29
CA ALA A 97 -16.91 -9.25 4.59
C ALA A 97 -16.87 -9.74 3.13
N VAL A 98 -16.92 -8.82 2.18
CA VAL A 98 -16.79 -9.13 0.77
C VAL A 98 -15.32 -9.03 0.38
N PRO A 99 -14.71 -10.09 -0.19
CA PRO A 99 -13.34 -9.99 -0.69
C PRO A 99 -13.23 -8.90 -1.76
N LEU A 100 -12.23 -8.04 -1.66
CA LEU A 100 -11.99 -6.95 -2.61
C LEU A 100 -11.51 -7.44 -3.97
N GLY A 101 -11.09 -8.72 -4.06
CA GLY A 101 -10.55 -9.29 -5.27
C GLY A 101 -9.23 -8.64 -5.70
N LEU A 102 -8.43 -8.16 -4.74
CA LEU A 102 -7.11 -7.63 -5.04
C LEU A 102 -6.25 -8.68 -5.72
N HIS A 103 -5.38 -8.23 -6.60
CA HIS A 103 -4.42 -9.09 -7.29
C HIS A 103 -3.00 -8.66 -6.98
N ASP A 104 -2.09 -9.62 -7.04
CA ASP A 104 -0.68 -9.39 -6.84
C ASP A 104 -0.13 -8.40 -7.85
N THR A 105 0.85 -7.61 -7.40
CA THR A 105 1.49 -6.63 -8.24
C THR A 105 2.97 -6.94 -8.43
N PHE A 106 3.47 -6.54 -9.61
CA PHE A 106 4.89 -6.58 -9.92
C PHE A 106 5.36 -5.16 -10.19
N VAL A 107 6.38 -4.73 -9.45
CA VAL A 107 6.90 -3.36 -9.51
C VAL A 107 8.32 -3.39 -10.09
N PRO A 108 8.47 -3.29 -11.42
CA PRO A 108 9.77 -3.14 -12.05
C PRO A 108 10.32 -1.73 -11.84
N ARG A 109 11.65 -1.66 -11.59
CA ARG A 109 12.40 -0.42 -11.47
C ARG A 109 13.67 -0.51 -12.28
N ILE A 110 14.03 0.58 -12.91
CA ILE A 110 15.33 0.74 -13.58
C ILE A 110 15.97 2.03 -13.08
N GLY A 111 17.28 1.97 -12.82
CA GLY A 111 18.06 3.11 -12.38
C GLY A 111 19.37 3.20 -13.15
N LEU A 112 19.79 4.40 -13.45
CA LEU A 112 21.04 4.74 -14.10
C LEU A 112 21.79 5.72 -13.20
N GLU A 113 23.09 5.51 -13.07
CA GLU A 113 24.01 6.44 -12.43
C GLU A 113 25.23 6.58 -13.33
N TRP A 114 25.50 7.80 -13.77
CA TRP A 114 26.59 8.12 -14.67
C TRP A 114 27.52 9.15 -14.04
N THR A 115 28.76 8.75 -13.81
CA THR A 115 29.82 9.66 -13.44
C THR A 115 30.23 10.48 -14.65
N ALA A 116 29.61 11.67 -14.78
CA ALA A 116 29.76 12.55 -15.92
C ALA A 116 31.14 13.24 -15.93
N PHE A 117 31.63 13.55 -14.73
CA PHE A 117 32.95 14.14 -14.52
C PHE A 117 33.61 13.50 -13.31
N ASP A 118 34.84 13.08 -13.48
CA ASP A 118 35.73 12.57 -12.43
C ASP A 118 37.06 13.29 -12.56
N ARG A 119 37.31 14.23 -11.66
CA ARG A 119 38.49 15.07 -11.59
C ARG A 119 39.03 15.12 -10.18
N PRO A 120 40.34 15.35 -9.98
CA PRO A 120 40.91 15.41 -8.64
C PRO A 120 40.20 16.41 -7.70
N ALA A 121 39.67 17.53 -8.24
CA ALA A 121 39.02 18.56 -7.45
C ALA A 121 37.51 18.38 -7.34
N PHE A 122 36.88 17.65 -8.25
CA PHE A 122 35.42 17.42 -8.18
C PHE A 122 34.97 16.18 -8.98
N GLU A 123 33.91 15.55 -8.50
CA GLU A 123 33.19 14.45 -9.15
C GLU A 123 31.73 14.87 -9.30
N LEU A 124 31.14 14.62 -10.48
CA LEU A 124 29.73 14.85 -10.75
C LEU A 124 29.07 13.58 -11.25
N ASP A 125 28.12 13.09 -10.47
CA ASP A 125 27.25 11.99 -10.83
C ASP A 125 25.86 12.50 -11.27
N LEU A 126 25.36 11.97 -12.35
CA LEU A 126 23.98 12.16 -12.80
C LEU A 126 23.21 10.86 -12.64
N ARG A 127 22.01 10.96 -12.11
CA ARG A 127 21.15 9.81 -11.81
C ARG A 127 19.81 9.97 -12.48
N ALA A 128 19.29 8.86 -13.01
CA ALA A 128 17.94 8.79 -13.54
C ALA A 128 17.29 7.48 -13.12
N GLY A 129 15.99 7.49 -12.90
CA GLY A 129 15.26 6.31 -12.51
C GLY A 129 13.84 6.31 -13.03
N TYR A 130 13.31 5.11 -13.20
CA TYR A 130 11.92 4.91 -13.56
C TYR A 130 11.35 3.71 -12.82
N THR A 131 10.12 3.87 -12.32
CA THR A 131 9.35 2.84 -11.62
C THR A 131 7.97 2.78 -12.26
N TYR A 132 7.51 1.56 -12.52
CA TYR A 132 6.13 1.26 -12.85
C TYR A 132 5.51 0.44 -11.72
N GLU A 133 4.32 0.83 -11.27
CA GLU A 133 3.55 0.12 -10.24
C GLU A 133 2.12 -0.03 -10.74
N ASN A 134 1.70 -1.26 -11.00
CA ASN A 134 0.31 -1.53 -11.38
C ASN A 134 -0.59 -1.51 -10.14
N SER A 135 -1.81 -1.00 -10.31
CA SER A 135 -2.81 -1.01 -9.26
C SER A 135 -3.22 -2.44 -8.89
N PRO A 136 -3.28 -2.80 -7.60
CA PRO A 136 -3.79 -4.10 -7.16
C PRO A 136 -5.32 -4.20 -7.25
N PHE A 137 -6.02 -3.08 -7.39
CA PHE A 137 -7.48 -3.06 -7.36
C PHE A 137 -8.09 -3.48 -8.69
N PRO A 138 -9.06 -4.42 -8.70
CA PRO A 138 -9.87 -4.72 -9.89
C PRO A 138 -10.81 -3.54 -10.22
N ILE A 139 -11.53 -3.67 -11.32
CA ILE A 139 -12.65 -2.76 -11.63
C ILE A 139 -13.69 -2.90 -10.53
N GLN A 140 -14.02 -1.79 -9.87
CA GLN A 140 -14.96 -1.78 -8.76
C GLN A 140 -16.38 -1.95 -9.23
N ARG A 141 -17.15 -2.80 -8.51
CA ARG A 141 -18.56 -3.08 -8.76
C ARG A 141 -19.36 -2.93 -7.46
N GLY A 142 -20.66 -2.74 -7.59
CA GLY A 142 -21.56 -2.64 -6.45
C GLY A 142 -21.22 -1.44 -5.53
N GLU A 143 -21.19 -1.67 -4.25
CA GLU A 143 -21.02 -0.63 -3.22
C GLU A 143 -19.56 -0.18 -3.01
N THR A 144 -18.58 -0.96 -3.47
CA THR A 144 -17.15 -0.62 -3.28
C THR A 144 -16.73 0.54 -4.18
N ASN A 145 -15.90 1.43 -3.69
CA ASN A 145 -15.48 2.65 -4.38
C ASN A 145 -14.00 2.99 -4.13
N PHE A 146 -13.15 1.98 -4.18
CA PHE A 146 -11.70 2.18 -4.02
C PHE A 146 -11.12 2.70 -5.33
N VAL A 147 -10.60 3.92 -5.30
CA VAL A 147 -10.00 4.57 -6.46
C VAL A 147 -8.49 4.40 -6.37
N ASP A 148 -7.94 3.67 -7.33
CA ASP A 148 -6.51 3.51 -7.50
C ASP A 148 -6.19 3.31 -8.98
N GLY A 149 -4.98 3.67 -9.40
CA GLY A 149 -4.53 3.56 -10.78
C GLY A 149 -3.06 3.20 -10.87
N ASP A 150 -2.67 2.70 -12.03
CA ASP A 150 -1.27 2.41 -12.32
C ASP A 150 -0.43 3.69 -12.18
N ARG A 151 0.75 3.54 -11.57
CA ARG A 151 1.66 4.65 -11.30
C ARG A 151 2.93 4.53 -12.12
N HIS A 152 3.31 5.63 -12.72
CA HIS A 152 4.56 5.80 -13.45
C HIS A 152 5.36 6.89 -12.75
N THR A 153 6.50 6.53 -12.19
CA THR A 153 7.38 7.49 -11.50
C THR A 153 8.69 7.60 -12.26
N ALA A 154 9.01 8.80 -12.71
CA ALA A 154 10.32 9.16 -13.25
C ALA A 154 11.07 10.01 -12.23
N SER A 155 12.37 9.77 -12.07
CA SER A 155 13.24 10.51 -11.17
C SER A 155 14.53 10.93 -11.85
N LEU A 156 15.04 12.10 -11.46
CA LEU A 156 16.34 12.62 -11.84
C LEU A 156 17.08 13.09 -10.61
N GLY A 157 18.39 12.95 -10.60
CA GLY A 157 19.22 13.40 -9.49
C GLY A 157 20.63 13.73 -9.95
N PHE A 158 21.34 14.42 -9.07
CA PHE A 158 22.78 14.68 -9.22
C PHE A 158 23.48 14.53 -7.87
N GLY A 159 24.74 14.17 -7.92
CA GLY A 159 25.66 14.19 -6.78
C GLY A 159 26.91 14.95 -7.18
N LEU A 160 27.28 15.96 -6.42
CA LEU A 160 28.51 16.73 -6.58
C LEU A 160 29.39 16.51 -5.38
N ARG A 161 30.60 16.01 -5.60
CA ARG A 161 31.64 15.86 -4.57
C ARG A 161 32.79 16.81 -4.88
N LEU A 162 33.09 17.69 -3.96
CA LEU A 162 34.22 18.64 -4.03
C LEU A 162 35.32 18.12 -3.11
N THR A 163 36.48 17.91 -3.67
CA THR A 163 37.73 17.45 -3.01
C THR A 163 38.78 18.53 -3.15
N ASP A 164 39.97 18.33 -2.59
CA ASP A 164 41.08 19.29 -2.69
C ASP A 164 40.74 20.67 -2.10
N LEU A 165 40.09 20.66 -0.91
CA LEU A 165 39.67 21.89 -0.22
C LEU A 165 40.65 22.34 0.86
N GLU A 166 41.80 21.66 0.97
CA GLU A 166 42.85 22.01 1.93
C GLU A 166 43.52 23.37 1.57
N PRO A 167 43.93 24.17 2.54
CA PRO A 167 43.94 23.91 4.00
C PRO A 167 42.62 24.31 4.68
N THR A 168 41.61 24.75 3.96
CA THR A 168 40.39 25.31 4.58
C THR A 168 39.46 24.23 5.15
N ILE A 169 39.34 23.10 4.47
CA ILE A 169 38.51 21.96 4.90
C ILE A 169 39.31 20.69 4.70
N ALA A 170 39.53 19.94 5.79
CA ALA A 170 40.10 18.61 5.70
C ALA A 170 39.01 17.62 5.30
N GLY A 171 39.11 17.06 4.06
CA GLY A 171 38.17 16.11 3.54
C GLY A 171 37.44 16.59 2.27
N TYR A 172 36.14 16.32 2.18
CA TYR A 172 35.34 16.67 0.99
C TYR A 172 33.99 17.26 1.40
N ILE A 173 33.37 17.99 0.49
CA ILE A 173 31.96 18.41 0.57
C ILE A 173 31.18 17.60 -0.46
N ALA A 174 30.07 16.97 -0.04
CA ALA A 174 29.13 16.33 -0.93
C ALA A 174 27.79 17.05 -0.91
N ILE A 175 27.22 17.28 -2.10
CA ILE A 175 25.92 17.90 -2.32
C ILE A 175 25.12 16.96 -3.22
N ASP A 176 24.00 16.45 -2.73
CA ASP A 176 23.08 15.62 -3.49
C ASP A 176 21.74 16.32 -3.65
N GLY A 177 21.20 16.25 -4.87
CA GLY A 177 19.87 16.77 -5.18
C GLY A 177 19.10 15.77 -6.03
N TYR A 178 17.78 15.72 -5.83
CA TYR A 178 16.90 14.88 -6.64
C TYR A 178 15.52 15.49 -6.79
N ALA A 179 14.85 15.12 -7.87
CA ALA A 179 13.45 15.38 -8.12
C ALA A 179 12.79 14.15 -8.73
N TYR A 180 11.51 13.99 -8.46
CA TYR A 180 10.71 12.95 -9.09
C TYR A 180 9.32 13.47 -9.47
N TYR A 181 8.75 12.82 -10.47
CA TYR A 181 7.39 13.06 -10.93
C TYR A 181 6.65 11.74 -11.02
N THR A 182 5.47 11.67 -10.40
CA THR A 182 4.60 10.51 -10.45
C THR A 182 3.33 10.86 -11.22
N HIS A 183 3.07 10.09 -12.27
CA HIS A 183 1.83 10.12 -13.02
C HIS A 183 0.98 8.92 -12.63
N VAL A 184 -0.24 9.17 -12.15
CA VAL A 184 -1.23 8.14 -11.87
C VAL A 184 -2.18 8.07 -13.08
N ARG A 185 -2.26 6.90 -13.69
CA ARG A 185 -3.12 6.69 -14.87
C ARG A 185 -4.59 6.80 -14.45
N GLU A 186 -5.32 7.59 -15.19
CA GLU A 186 -6.76 7.70 -15.03
C GLU A 186 -7.43 6.34 -15.29
N ARG A 187 -8.39 5.98 -14.43
CA ARG A 187 -9.16 4.75 -14.53
C ARG A 187 -10.64 5.07 -14.37
N THR A 188 -11.44 4.67 -15.35
CA THR A 188 -12.88 4.85 -15.32
C THR A 188 -13.54 3.58 -14.77
N HIS A 189 -14.34 3.72 -13.72
CA HIS A 189 -15.16 2.66 -13.16
C HIS A 189 -16.61 2.90 -13.56
N VAL A 190 -17.17 1.98 -14.34
CA VAL A 190 -18.61 2.00 -14.66
C VAL A 190 -19.28 1.04 -13.69
N LYS A 191 -20.10 1.58 -12.81
CA LYS A 191 -20.90 0.79 -11.88
C LYS A 191 -22.22 0.43 -12.55
N ASP A 192 -22.57 -0.85 -12.49
CA ASP A 192 -23.92 -1.28 -12.82
C ASP A 192 -24.86 -0.62 -11.81
N SER A 193 -25.89 0.08 -12.30
CA SER A 193 -26.95 0.58 -11.45
C SER A 193 -27.57 -0.62 -10.74
N LEU A 194 -27.60 -0.57 -9.41
CA LEU A 194 -28.36 -1.55 -8.63
C LEU A 194 -29.82 -1.50 -9.13
N VAL A 195 -30.25 -2.58 -9.74
CA VAL A 195 -31.65 -2.83 -10.07
C VAL A 195 -32.37 -3.35 -8.84
#